data_40f8fc5942e21804b4e71e9c22de434e
#
_entry.id   40f8fc5942e21804b4e71e9c22de434e
#
_cell.length_a   1.000
_cell.length_b   1.000
_cell.length_c   1.000
_cell.angle_alpha   90.00
_cell.angle_beta   90.00
_cell.angle_gamma   90.00
#
_symmetry.space_group_name_H-M   'P 1'
#
loop_
_entity.id
_entity.type
_entity.pdbx_description
1 polymer ?
#
loop_
_entity_poly.entity_id
_entity_poly.type
_entity_poly.pdbx_seq_one_letter_code
_entity_poly.pdbx_strand_id
1 'polypeptide(L)'
;MSKNENHEFKNIKYILTSTMRTKLIISIYEKEKNLEELRNELKKPSATILHGLKELENLNFVKKINKNYSLTSNGYLLAVNMLKLIENWYSINKNEIFWNRHDLKCIPKDLLKKLYQLKNSYCINSTNDDLSKALTTYIELLKESKNLKIILPIFSEIHIENLLNLVERGNINNLSLITREEIIKSINEHPKFKEILNLNNVKFTTINLPINIFLTCSEEFISLTLFFKDGHYDDSQLLIDRSEEGATWGKSLFEYYMGKEYDKEKMIVE
;
A
#
# COMPACT_ATOMS: atom_id res chain seq x y z
N MET A 1 2.27 -9.92 -28.24
CA MET A 1 2.37 -11.17 -27.42
C MET A 1 2.93 -12.27 -28.30
N SER A 2 3.94 -12.98 -27.82
CA SER A 2 4.51 -14.16 -28.47
C SER A 2 3.50 -15.34 -28.49
N LYS A 3 3.77 -16.39 -29.34
CA LYS A 3 2.90 -17.59 -29.35
C LYS A 3 2.84 -18.28 -27.97
N ASN A 4 3.94 -18.24 -27.19
CA ASN A 4 4.00 -18.82 -25.84
C ASN A 4 3.15 -18.01 -24.86
N GLU A 5 3.23 -16.65 -24.89
CA GLU A 5 2.40 -15.80 -24.03
C GLU A 5 0.90 -16.01 -24.30
N ASN A 6 0.48 -16.25 -25.54
CA ASN A 6 -0.91 -16.57 -25.88
C ASN A 6 -1.38 -17.91 -25.29
N HIS A 7 -0.49 -18.91 -25.19
CA HIS A 7 -0.82 -20.20 -24.59
C HIS A 7 -1.00 -20.07 -23.08
N GLU A 8 -0.06 -19.39 -22.41
CA GLU A 8 -0.14 -19.13 -20.96
C GLU A 8 -1.35 -18.29 -20.59
N PHE A 9 -1.70 -17.28 -21.43
CA PHE A 9 -2.90 -16.47 -21.21
C PHE A 9 -4.18 -17.34 -21.30
N LYS A 10 -4.25 -18.32 -22.19
CA LYS A 10 -5.39 -19.25 -22.29
C LYS A 10 -5.53 -20.09 -21.01
N ASN A 11 -4.42 -20.59 -20.47
CA ASN A 11 -4.42 -21.40 -19.26
C ASN A 11 -4.88 -20.59 -18.04
N ILE A 12 -4.35 -19.36 -17.86
CA ILE A 12 -4.78 -18.46 -16.78
C ILE A 12 -6.24 -18.08 -16.95
N LYS A 13 -6.68 -17.70 -18.15
CA LYS A 13 -8.07 -17.40 -18.46
C LYS A 13 -8.99 -18.56 -18.09
N TYR A 14 -8.62 -19.80 -18.47
CA TYR A 14 -9.42 -20.97 -18.15
C TYR A 14 -9.65 -21.15 -16.65
N ILE A 15 -8.63 -20.86 -15.82
CA ILE A 15 -8.74 -20.95 -14.36
C ILE A 15 -9.61 -19.80 -13.82
N LEU A 16 -9.27 -18.56 -14.16
CA LEU A 16 -9.87 -17.34 -13.58
C LEU A 16 -11.32 -17.13 -14.00
N THR A 17 -11.75 -17.61 -15.16
CA THR A 17 -13.14 -17.49 -15.62
C THR A 17 -14.11 -18.45 -14.90
N SER A 18 -13.59 -19.46 -14.22
CA SER A 18 -14.43 -20.39 -13.45
C SER A 18 -14.36 -20.07 -11.96
N THR A 19 -15.43 -19.49 -11.45
CA THR A 19 -15.59 -19.26 -10.00
C THR A 19 -15.36 -20.53 -9.17
N MET A 20 -15.74 -21.71 -9.71
CA MET A 20 -15.57 -22.98 -9.01
C MET A 20 -14.09 -23.36 -8.91
N ARG A 21 -13.33 -23.35 -10.02
CA ARG A 21 -11.90 -23.68 -10.02
C ARG A 21 -11.12 -22.74 -9.10
N THR A 22 -11.39 -21.44 -9.19
CA THR A 22 -10.77 -20.42 -8.33
C THR A 22 -11.04 -20.69 -6.84
N LYS A 23 -12.31 -20.92 -6.49
CA LYS A 23 -12.69 -21.19 -5.08
C LYS A 23 -12.10 -22.50 -4.57
N LEU A 24 -12.01 -23.54 -5.38
CA LEU A 24 -11.38 -24.82 -4.99
C LEU A 24 -9.90 -24.65 -4.69
N ILE A 25 -9.15 -23.94 -5.56
CA ILE A 25 -7.73 -23.68 -5.32
C ILE A 25 -7.52 -22.92 -4.02
N ILE A 26 -8.29 -21.85 -3.77
CA ILE A 26 -8.19 -21.04 -2.56
C ILE A 26 -8.58 -21.86 -1.32
N SER A 27 -9.68 -22.62 -1.38
CA SER A 27 -10.14 -23.44 -0.28
C SER A 27 -9.13 -24.51 0.15
N ILE A 28 -8.45 -25.14 -0.82
CA ILE A 28 -7.45 -26.18 -0.56
C ILE A 28 -6.07 -25.57 -0.17
N TYR A 29 -5.85 -24.30 -0.42
CA TYR A 29 -4.59 -23.62 -0.09
C TYR A 29 -4.30 -23.62 1.42
N GLU A 30 -5.30 -23.40 2.25
CA GLU A 30 -5.13 -23.35 3.71
C GLU A 30 -4.81 -24.71 4.32
N LYS A 31 -5.48 -25.75 3.84
CA LYS A 31 -5.28 -27.14 4.24
C LYS A 31 -5.87 -28.10 3.21
N GLU A 32 -5.39 -29.32 3.20
CA GLU A 32 -6.05 -30.40 2.44
C GLU A 32 -7.48 -30.63 2.94
N LYS A 33 -8.40 -30.95 2.03
CA LYS A 33 -9.81 -31.12 2.32
C LYS A 33 -10.40 -32.32 1.58
N ASN A 34 -11.35 -33.00 2.24
CA ASN A 34 -12.14 -34.03 1.57
C ASN A 34 -13.36 -33.43 0.87
N LEU A 35 -14.10 -34.25 0.12
CA LEU A 35 -15.26 -33.79 -0.64
C LEU A 35 -16.37 -33.20 0.23
N GLU A 36 -16.58 -33.76 1.42
CA GLU A 36 -17.61 -33.30 2.34
C GLU A 36 -17.30 -31.92 2.90
N GLU A 37 -16.05 -31.67 3.33
CA GLU A 37 -15.56 -30.38 3.76
C GLU A 37 -15.71 -29.31 2.67
N LEU A 38 -15.29 -29.63 1.44
CA LEU A 38 -15.44 -28.73 0.28
C LEU A 38 -16.90 -28.43 -0.04
N ARG A 39 -17.80 -29.43 0.07
CA ARG A 39 -19.24 -29.25 -0.12
C ARG A 39 -19.83 -28.28 0.91
N ASN A 40 -19.48 -28.49 2.17
CA ASN A 40 -20.00 -27.69 3.27
C ASN A 40 -19.52 -26.23 3.19
N GLU A 41 -18.25 -26.03 2.86
CA GLU A 41 -17.65 -24.70 2.72
C GLU A 41 -18.16 -23.94 1.49
N LEU A 42 -18.13 -24.59 0.33
CA LEU A 42 -18.48 -23.94 -0.94
C LEU A 42 -19.99 -23.93 -1.21
N LYS A 43 -20.79 -24.65 -0.42
CA LYS A 43 -22.26 -24.79 -0.55
C LYS A 43 -22.66 -25.16 -1.98
N LYS A 44 -22.00 -26.18 -2.56
CA LYS A 44 -22.23 -26.64 -3.93
C LYS A 44 -22.45 -28.16 -3.97
N PRO A 45 -23.22 -28.66 -4.98
CA PRO A 45 -23.39 -30.09 -5.19
C PRO A 45 -22.08 -30.83 -5.39
N SER A 46 -21.98 -32.06 -4.88
CA SER A 46 -20.81 -32.91 -5.02
C SER A 46 -20.36 -33.09 -6.47
N ALA A 47 -21.29 -33.24 -7.41
CA ALA A 47 -20.99 -33.39 -8.84
C ALA A 47 -20.22 -32.17 -9.39
N THR A 48 -20.64 -30.95 -9.04
CA THR A 48 -19.98 -29.72 -9.46
C THR A 48 -18.57 -29.60 -8.88
N ILE A 49 -18.38 -29.96 -7.61
CA ILE A 49 -17.08 -29.94 -6.95
C ILE A 49 -16.15 -30.98 -7.57
N LEU A 50 -16.63 -32.22 -7.74
CA LEU A 50 -15.83 -33.31 -8.35
C LEU A 50 -15.42 -32.98 -9.79
N HIS A 51 -16.32 -32.34 -10.56
CA HIS A 51 -15.97 -31.87 -11.91
C HIS A 51 -14.83 -30.84 -11.87
N GLY A 52 -14.94 -29.80 -11.03
CA GLY A 52 -13.89 -28.81 -10.87
C GLY A 52 -12.56 -29.38 -10.37
N LEU A 53 -12.62 -30.32 -9.41
CA LEU A 53 -11.42 -31.02 -8.91
C LEU A 53 -10.74 -31.83 -10.02
N LYS A 54 -11.51 -32.59 -10.82
CA LYS A 54 -10.96 -33.35 -11.95
C LYS A 54 -10.30 -32.47 -13.00
N GLU A 55 -10.89 -31.30 -13.29
CA GLU A 55 -10.27 -30.32 -14.17
C GLU A 55 -8.91 -29.80 -13.61
N LEU A 56 -8.86 -29.51 -12.31
CA LEU A 56 -7.65 -29.06 -11.65
C LEU A 56 -6.60 -30.17 -11.51
N GLU A 57 -6.99 -31.42 -11.35
CA GLU A 57 -6.10 -32.58 -11.41
C GLU A 57 -5.50 -32.75 -12.80
N ASN A 58 -6.29 -32.63 -13.86
CA ASN A 58 -5.82 -32.67 -15.26
C ASN A 58 -4.80 -31.56 -15.59
N LEU A 59 -4.92 -30.41 -14.93
CA LEU A 59 -3.97 -29.28 -15.05
C LEU A 59 -2.78 -29.39 -14.08
N ASN A 60 -2.71 -30.47 -13.29
CA ASN A 60 -1.66 -30.68 -12.29
C ASN A 60 -1.57 -29.58 -11.22
N PHE A 61 -2.70 -29.00 -10.83
CA PHE A 61 -2.76 -28.05 -9.71
C PHE A 61 -3.25 -28.67 -8.41
N VAL A 62 -4.05 -29.72 -8.51
CA VAL A 62 -4.59 -30.47 -7.38
C VAL A 62 -4.19 -31.93 -7.53
N LYS A 63 -3.99 -32.62 -6.43
CA LYS A 63 -3.80 -34.05 -6.35
C LYS A 63 -4.71 -34.64 -5.30
N LYS A 64 -5.17 -35.88 -5.54
CA LYS A 64 -5.94 -36.66 -4.58
C LYS A 64 -5.03 -37.64 -3.87
N ILE A 65 -5.04 -37.61 -2.53
CA ILE A 65 -4.33 -38.55 -1.67
C ILE A 65 -5.37 -39.20 -0.77
N ASN A 66 -5.63 -40.49 -0.92
CA ASN A 66 -6.71 -41.22 -0.25
C ASN A 66 -8.09 -40.54 -0.52
N LYS A 67 -8.66 -39.92 0.51
CA LYS A 67 -9.96 -39.20 0.41
C LYS A 67 -9.81 -37.70 0.34
N ASN A 68 -8.60 -37.16 0.53
CA ASN A 68 -8.33 -35.73 0.59
C ASN A 68 -7.76 -35.22 -0.73
N TYR A 69 -8.04 -33.95 -1.00
CA TYR A 69 -7.50 -33.16 -2.10
C TYR A 69 -6.51 -32.15 -1.53
N SER A 70 -5.33 -32.07 -2.12
CA SER A 70 -4.28 -31.11 -1.76
C SER A 70 -3.73 -30.45 -3.00
N LEU A 71 -3.14 -29.24 -2.84
CA LEU A 71 -2.43 -28.58 -3.93
C LEU A 71 -1.14 -29.33 -4.28
N THR A 72 -0.80 -29.37 -5.55
CA THR A 72 0.56 -29.65 -6.00
C THR A 72 1.44 -28.43 -5.74
N SER A 73 2.76 -28.53 -5.95
CA SER A 73 3.65 -27.35 -5.90
C SER A 73 3.22 -26.24 -6.87
N ASN A 74 2.82 -26.63 -8.10
CA ASN A 74 2.30 -25.66 -9.09
C ASN A 74 0.98 -25.04 -8.63
N GLY A 75 0.07 -25.83 -8.06
CA GLY A 75 -1.18 -25.35 -7.48
C GLY A 75 -0.96 -24.37 -6.32
N TYR A 76 0.02 -24.67 -5.46
CA TYR A 76 0.40 -23.79 -4.36
C TYR A 76 0.94 -22.44 -4.85
N LEU A 77 1.86 -22.45 -5.81
CA LEU A 77 2.40 -21.21 -6.42
C LEU A 77 1.31 -20.39 -7.09
N LEU A 78 0.37 -21.05 -7.77
CA LEU A 78 -0.79 -20.39 -8.37
C LEU A 78 -1.68 -19.75 -7.29
N ALA A 79 -2.02 -20.50 -6.23
CA ALA A 79 -2.88 -20.02 -5.14
C ALA A 79 -2.30 -18.77 -4.45
N VAL A 80 -1.01 -18.76 -4.12
CA VAL A 80 -0.31 -17.61 -3.52
C VAL A 80 -0.47 -16.35 -4.39
N ASN A 81 -0.28 -16.48 -5.71
CA ASN A 81 -0.41 -15.33 -6.61
C ASN A 81 -1.87 -14.89 -6.82
N MET A 82 -2.81 -15.84 -6.85
CA MET A 82 -4.24 -15.53 -6.92
C MET A 82 -4.73 -14.79 -5.67
N LEU A 83 -4.30 -15.19 -4.49
CA LEU A 83 -4.65 -14.51 -3.24
C LEU A 83 -4.14 -13.08 -3.24
N LYS A 84 -2.90 -12.85 -3.62
CA LYS A 84 -2.35 -11.49 -3.75
C LYS A 84 -3.13 -10.63 -4.76
N LEU A 85 -3.56 -11.20 -5.89
CA LEU A 85 -4.38 -10.49 -6.86
C LEU A 85 -5.73 -10.09 -6.26
N ILE A 86 -6.39 -11.01 -5.53
CA ILE A 86 -7.68 -10.77 -4.88
C ILE A 86 -7.54 -9.69 -3.79
N GLU A 87 -6.50 -9.76 -2.96
CA GLU A 87 -6.24 -8.78 -1.91
C GLU A 87 -5.90 -7.40 -2.48
N ASN A 88 -5.10 -7.34 -3.56
CA ASN A 88 -4.85 -6.09 -4.30
C ASN A 88 -6.16 -5.48 -4.83
N TRP A 89 -6.99 -6.31 -5.45
CA TRP A 89 -8.29 -5.87 -5.97
C TRP A 89 -9.21 -5.35 -4.87
N TYR A 90 -9.22 -6.03 -3.72
CA TYR A 90 -9.98 -5.58 -2.55
C TYR A 90 -9.49 -4.20 -2.05
N SER A 91 -8.18 -3.99 -1.93
CA SER A 91 -7.59 -2.71 -1.52
C SER A 91 -7.92 -1.58 -2.49
N ILE A 92 -7.90 -1.88 -3.81
CA ILE A 92 -8.25 -0.91 -4.86
C ILE A 92 -9.74 -0.54 -4.76
N ASN A 93 -10.64 -1.52 -4.72
CA ASN A 93 -12.08 -1.28 -4.69
C ASN A 93 -12.53 -0.55 -3.43
N LYS A 94 -11.95 -0.90 -2.27
CA LYS A 94 -12.30 -0.29 -0.99
C LYS A 94 -12.05 1.22 -0.98
N ASN A 95 -11.02 1.67 -1.70
CA ASN A 95 -10.62 3.07 -1.79
C ASN A 95 -10.63 3.56 -3.26
N GLU A 96 -11.62 3.11 -4.07
CA GLU A 96 -11.67 3.33 -5.51
C GLU A 96 -11.59 4.82 -5.88
N ILE A 97 -12.35 5.67 -5.19
CA ILE A 97 -12.39 7.12 -5.44
C ILE A 97 -11.01 7.73 -5.23
N PHE A 98 -10.32 7.35 -4.15
CA PHE A 98 -8.96 7.80 -3.86
C PHE A 98 -8.00 7.43 -4.99
N TRP A 99 -7.94 6.16 -5.38
CA TRP A 99 -7.00 5.70 -6.41
C TRP A 99 -7.31 6.27 -7.81
N ASN A 100 -8.59 6.45 -8.16
CA ASN A 100 -9.00 6.95 -9.47
C ASN A 100 -8.71 8.44 -9.70
N ARG A 101 -8.74 9.25 -8.65
CA ARG A 101 -8.57 10.70 -8.74
C ARG A 101 -7.11 11.14 -8.85
N HIS A 102 -6.20 10.37 -8.27
CA HIS A 102 -4.82 10.79 -8.06
C HIS A 102 -3.85 10.28 -9.12
N ASP A 103 -2.71 11.00 -9.26
CA ASP A 103 -1.57 10.53 -10.04
C ASP A 103 -0.75 9.54 -9.22
N LEU A 104 -0.64 8.31 -9.73
CA LEU A 104 0.09 7.22 -9.05
C LEU A 104 1.55 7.11 -9.48
N LYS A 105 2.04 7.98 -10.38
CA LYS A 105 3.43 7.95 -10.87
C LYS A 105 4.47 8.18 -9.77
N CYS A 106 4.07 8.84 -8.69
CA CYS A 106 4.89 9.04 -7.49
C CYS A 106 5.14 7.75 -6.69
N ILE A 107 4.34 6.70 -6.90
CA ILE A 107 4.47 5.42 -6.21
C ILE A 107 5.26 4.44 -7.09
N PRO A 108 6.35 3.84 -6.61
CA PRO A 108 7.11 2.84 -7.34
C PRO A 108 6.25 1.67 -7.80
N LYS A 109 6.48 1.18 -9.02
CA LYS A 109 5.73 0.05 -9.59
C LYS A 109 5.71 -1.19 -8.69
N ASP A 110 6.80 -1.45 -7.97
CA ASP A 110 6.89 -2.60 -7.08
C ASP A 110 6.05 -2.45 -5.81
N LEU A 111 5.81 -1.22 -5.36
CA LEU A 111 4.86 -0.94 -4.27
C LEU A 111 3.41 -0.94 -4.76
N LEU A 112 3.15 -0.50 -5.99
CA LEU A 112 1.82 -0.65 -6.61
C LEU A 112 1.41 -2.13 -6.75
N LYS A 113 2.36 -3.05 -6.98
CA LYS A 113 2.10 -4.50 -6.99
C LYS A 113 1.81 -5.07 -5.59
N LYS A 114 2.07 -4.30 -4.53
CA LYS A 114 1.90 -4.69 -3.13
C LYS A 114 0.77 -3.94 -2.43
N LEU A 115 -0.20 -3.41 -3.17
CA LEU A 115 -1.36 -2.72 -2.56
C LEU A 115 -2.18 -3.63 -1.63
N TYR A 116 -2.04 -4.97 -1.74
CA TYR A 116 -2.61 -5.91 -0.77
C TYR A 116 -2.16 -5.62 0.68
N GLN A 117 -1.00 -5.00 0.88
CA GLN A 117 -0.54 -4.57 2.21
C GLN A 117 -1.39 -3.44 2.79
N LEU A 118 -2.14 -2.71 1.94
CA LEU A 118 -3.08 -1.66 2.31
C LEU A 118 -4.54 -2.14 2.37
N LYS A 119 -4.79 -3.45 2.49
CA LYS A 119 -6.15 -4.01 2.52
C LYS A 119 -6.99 -3.51 3.70
N ASN A 120 -6.34 -3.10 4.78
CA ASN A 120 -6.99 -2.56 5.97
C ASN A 120 -7.15 -1.03 5.92
N SER A 121 -6.62 -0.36 4.89
CA SER A 121 -6.71 1.08 4.75
C SER A 121 -8.15 1.58 4.58
N TYR A 122 -8.39 2.82 4.96
CA TYR A 122 -9.65 3.53 4.77
C TYR A 122 -9.37 5.01 4.49
N CYS A 123 -10.27 5.66 3.77
CA CYS A 123 -10.17 7.10 3.49
C CYS A 123 -11.01 7.93 4.45
N ILE A 124 -10.41 8.98 4.96
CA ILE A 124 -11.11 10.11 5.57
C ILE A 124 -11.31 11.16 4.47
N ASN A 125 -12.54 11.62 4.33
CA ASN A 125 -12.88 12.65 3.36
C ASN A 125 -13.42 13.88 4.10
N SER A 126 -12.93 15.06 3.76
CA SER A 126 -13.54 16.32 4.12
C SER A 126 -14.90 16.46 3.41
N THR A 127 -15.84 17.11 4.05
CA THR A 127 -17.21 17.30 3.54
C THR A 127 -17.55 18.79 3.58
N ASN A 128 -18.66 19.20 2.95
CA ASN A 128 -19.13 20.56 3.01
C ASN A 128 -19.44 21.03 4.45
N ASP A 129 -19.77 20.09 5.34
CA ASP A 129 -20.07 20.38 6.76
C ASP A 129 -18.80 20.41 7.63
N ASP A 130 -17.71 19.76 7.16
CA ASP A 130 -16.41 19.70 7.84
C ASP A 130 -15.27 19.67 6.81
N LEU A 131 -14.86 20.84 6.36
CA LEU A 131 -13.77 21.02 5.40
C LEU A 131 -12.40 20.67 5.98
N SER A 132 -12.26 20.70 7.29
CA SER A 132 -10.99 20.44 7.99
C SER A 132 -10.79 19.00 8.42
N LYS A 133 -11.76 18.13 8.18
CA LYS A 133 -11.78 16.76 8.72
C LYS A 133 -10.53 15.94 8.40
N ALA A 134 -10.06 15.97 7.16
CA ALA A 134 -8.83 15.26 6.78
C ALA A 134 -7.62 15.82 7.54
N LEU A 135 -7.44 17.13 7.58
CA LEU A 135 -6.35 17.80 8.30
C LEU A 135 -6.42 17.56 9.81
N THR A 136 -7.59 17.71 10.43
CA THR A 136 -7.76 17.47 11.88
C THR A 136 -7.43 16.04 12.24
N THR A 137 -7.92 15.07 11.44
CA THR A 137 -7.57 13.65 11.63
C THR A 137 -6.07 13.43 11.49
N TYR A 138 -5.41 14.03 10.52
CA TYR A 138 -3.96 13.94 10.36
C TYR A 138 -3.21 14.46 11.60
N ILE A 139 -3.59 15.61 12.14
CA ILE A 139 -2.96 16.19 13.32
C ILE A 139 -3.15 15.29 14.56
N GLU A 140 -4.29 14.63 14.67
CA GLU A 140 -4.53 13.65 15.75
C GLU A 140 -3.64 12.41 15.60
N LEU A 141 -3.47 11.90 14.39
CA LEU A 141 -2.58 10.77 14.11
C LEU A 141 -1.13 11.04 14.53
N LEU A 142 -0.63 12.27 14.31
CA LEU A 142 0.74 12.64 14.69
C LEU A 142 1.02 12.45 16.18
N LYS A 143 -0.02 12.53 17.03
CA LYS A 143 0.10 12.38 18.50
C LYS A 143 0.22 10.92 18.94
N GLU A 144 -0.07 9.97 18.05
CA GLU A 144 -0.13 8.54 18.37
C GLU A 144 1.24 7.86 18.35
N SER A 145 2.25 8.46 17.73
CA SER A 145 3.58 7.86 17.60
C SER A 145 4.69 8.81 18.06
N LYS A 146 5.74 8.20 18.60
CA LYS A 146 6.96 8.92 19.02
C LYS A 146 8.03 9.00 17.95
N ASN A 147 7.93 8.19 16.90
CA ASN A 147 8.92 8.13 15.83
C ASN A 147 8.19 8.28 14.48
N LEU A 148 8.42 9.38 13.80
CA LEU A 148 7.74 9.71 12.55
C LEU A 148 8.73 9.82 11.39
N LYS A 149 8.32 9.28 10.25
CA LYS A 149 8.97 9.44 8.96
C LYS A 149 8.00 10.12 8.02
N ILE A 150 8.36 11.26 7.48
CA ILE A 150 7.45 12.11 6.69
C ILE A 150 8.09 12.45 5.34
N ILE A 151 7.34 12.28 4.25
CA ILE A 151 7.64 12.90 2.96
C ILE A 151 6.72 14.11 2.86
N LEU A 152 7.30 15.31 2.85
CA LEU A 152 6.60 16.59 2.88
C LEU A 152 6.72 17.29 1.51
N PRO A 153 5.68 17.26 0.67
CA PRO A 153 5.74 17.80 -0.70
C PRO A 153 5.46 19.29 -0.80
N ILE A 154 4.84 19.88 0.26
CA ILE A 154 4.33 21.25 0.27
C ILE A 154 4.81 21.99 1.53
N PHE A 155 4.94 23.30 1.43
CA PHE A 155 5.03 24.16 2.61
C PHE A 155 3.62 24.46 3.12
N SER A 156 3.37 24.15 4.38
CA SER A 156 2.11 24.45 5.04
C SER A 156 2.41 24.82 6.50
N GLU A 157 2.08 26.05 6.87
CA GLU A 157 2.32 26.57 8.22
C GLU A 157 1.68 25.67 9.28
N ILE A 158 0.43 25.24 9.03
CA ILE A 158 -0.31 24.39 9.97
C ILE A 158 0.40 23.06 10.21
N HIS A 159 0.93 22.41 9.16
CA HIS A 159 1.65 21.16 9.31
C HIS A 159 2.97 21.36 10.08
N ILE A 160 3.76 22.37 9.71
CA ILE A 160 5.05 22.64 10.36
C ILE A 160 4.84 23.05 11.82
N GLU A 161 3.86 23.91 12.13
CA GLU A 161 3.55 24.32 13.49
C GLU A 161 3.16 23.14 14.39
N ASN A 162 2.31 22.24 13.89
CA ASN A 162 1.94 21.06 14.66
C ASN A 162 3.12 20.12 14.90
N LEU A 163 3.99 19.91 13.90
CA LEU A 163 5.20 19.10 14.06
C LEU A 163 6.15 19.75 15.09
N LEU A 164 6.42 21.05 14.98
CA LEU A 164 7.26 21.78 15.92
C LEU A 164 6.73 21.67 17.35
N ASN A 165 5.46 21.96 17.56
CA ASN A 165 4.83 21.84 18.88
C ASN A 165 4.95 20.42 19.49
N LEU A 166 4.80 19.37 18.67
CA LEU A 166 4.92 18.00 19.15
C LEU A 166 6.38 17.63 19.50
N VAL A 167 7.34 18.12 18.74
CA VAL A 167 8.77 17.90 19.02
C VAL A 167 9.19 18.66 20.27
N GLU A 168 8.86 19.93 20.40
CA GLU A 168 9.20 20.78 21.56
C GLU A 168 8.60 20.26 22.88
N ARG A 169 7.39 19.71 22.84
CA ARG A 169 6.74 19.10 24.00
C ARG A 169 7.29 17.71 24.36
N GLY A 170 8.25 17.19 23.59
CA GLY A 170 8.80 15.87 23.79
C GLY A 170 7.83 14.72 23.45
N ASN A 171 6.79 14.99 22.67
CA ASN A 171 5.86 13.96 22.20
C ASN A 171 6.48 13.12 21.08
N ILE A 172 7.39 13.72 20.28
CA ILE A 172 8.13 13.06 19.21
C ILE A 172 9.60 12.92 19.61
N ASN A 173 10.08 11.67 19.66
CA ASN A 173 11.47 11.37 19.96
C ASN A 173 12.37 11.52 18.74
N ASN A 174 11.89 11.07 17.56
CA ASN A 174 12.64 11.14 16.31
C ASN A 174 11.71 11.51 15.16
N LEU A 175 12.11 12.50 14.38
CA LEU A 175 11.43 12.94 13.19
C LEU A 175 12.39 12.93 11.99
N SER A 176 12.06 12.14 10.96
CA SER A 176 12.81 12.13 9.71
C SER A 176 11.93 12.70 8.59
N LEU A 177 12.36 13.77 7.97
CA LEU A 177 11.64 14.48 6.91
C LEU A 177 12.40 14.38 5.59
N ILE A 178 11.69 13.99 4.54
CA ILE A 178 12.15 14.13 3.15
C ILE A 178 11.34 15.25 2.51
N THR A 179 12.02 16.20 1.88
CA THR A 179 11.35 17.34 1.23
C THR A 179 12.22 17.90 0.09
N ARG A 180 11.78 19.01 -0.52
CA ARG A 180 12.55 19.75 -1.54
C ARG A 180 13.26 20.93 -0.92
N GLU A 181 14.31 21.39 -1.60
CA GLU A 181 15.10 22.58 -1.14
C GLU A 181 14.23 23.83 -1.00
N GLU A 182 13.25 24.02 -1.89
CA GLU A 182 12.35 25.19 -1.82
C GLU A 182 11.53 25.20 -0.53
N ILE A 183 11.11 24.01 -0.05
CA ILE A 183 10.38 23.89 1.21
C ILE A 183 11.29 24.23 2.41
N ILE A 184 12.55 23.74 2.40
CA ILE A 184 13.53 24.11 3.43
C ILE A 184 13.78 25.62 3.45
N LYS A 185 13.91 26.26 2.28
CA LYS A 185 14.06 27.72 2.20
C LYS A 185 12.87 28.43 2.82
N SER A 186 11.63 28.03 2.48
CA SER A 186 10.41 28.59 3.06
C SER A 186 10.36 28.40 4.58
N ILE A 187 10.79 27.26 5.12
CA ILE A 187 10.89 27.04 6.57
C ILE A 187 11.91 27.98 7.20
N ASN A 188 13.10 28.10 6.59
CA ASN A 188 14.19 28.91 7.12
C ASN A 188 13.87 30.42 7.09
N GLU A 189 13.14 30.89 6.09
CA GLU A 189 12.71 32.29 5.95
C GLU A 189 11.59 32.65 6.95
N HIS A 190 10.88 31.66 7.51
CA HIS A 190 9.78 31.88 8.44
C HIS A 190 10.33 31.97 9.88
N PRO A 191 10.22 33.13 10.57
CA PRO A 191 10.82 33.36 11.89
C PRO A 191 10.46 32.32 12.95
N LYS A 192 9.21 31.83 12.90
CA LYS A 192 8.65 30.87 13.84
C LYS A 192 9.15 29.44 13.61
N PHE A 193 9.44 29.05 12.35
CA PHE A 193 9.68 27.65 12.00
C PHE A 193 11.14 27.29 11.79
N LYS A 194 12.02 28.28 11.61
CA LYS A 194 13.47 28.01 11.39
C LYS A 194 14.13 27.18 12.49
N GLU A 195 13.58 27.24 13.71
CA GLU A 195 14.14 26.53 14.87
C GLU A 195 14.04 24.99 14.70
N ILE A 196 13.02 24.48 13.99
CA ILE A 196 12.86 23.05 13.74
C ILE A 196 14.06 22.47 12.99
N LEU A 197 14.73 23.27 12.15
CA LEU A 197 15.91 22.84 11.37
C LEU A 197 17.13 22.53 12.26
N ASN A 198 17.16 23.03 13.49
CA ASN A 198 18.27 22.89 14.43
C ASN A 198 18.01 21.88 15.56
N LEU A 199 16.82 21.27 15.58
CA LEU A 199 16.50 20.29 16.63
C LEU A 199 17.23 18.97 16.40
N ASN A 200 17.94 18.46 17.42
CA ASN A 200 18.78 17.26 17.33
C ASN A 200 17.98 15.98 16.98
N ASN A 201 16.73 15.94 17.29
CA ASN A 201 15.83 14.82 17.02
C ASN A 201 15.04 14.98 15.72
N VAL A 202 15.35 15.98 14.90
CA VAL A 202 14.74 16.24 13.60
C VAL A 202 15.81 16.12 12.51
N LYS A 203 15.62 15.21 11.57
CA LYS A 203 16.51 15.03 10.43
C LYS A 203 15.79 15.42 9.15
N PHE A 204 16.35 16.38 8.42
CA PHE A 204 15.91 16.74 7.08
C PHE A 204 16.79 16.11 6.02
N THR A 205 16.15 15.59 4.98
CA THR A 205 16.77 15.09 3.77
C THR A 205 16.14 15.82 2.58
N THR A 206 16.93 16.46 1.75
CA THR A 206 16.45 17.11 0.53
C THR A 206 16.66 16.25 -0.70
N ILE A 207 15.68 16.23 -1.59
CA ILE A 207 15.77 15.56 -2.88
C ILE A 207 15.37 16.52 -4.02
N ASN A 208 16.04 16.41 -5.17
CA ASN A 208 15.79 17.28 -6.34
C ASN A 208 14.82 16.63 -7.34
N LEU A 209 13.91 15.80 -6.87
CA LEU A 209 12.86 15.19 -7.68
C LEU A 209 11.52 15.80 -7.33
N PRO A 210 10.57 15.85 -8.28
CA PRO A 210 9.20 16.21 -7.96
C PRO A 210 8.63 15.25 -6.90
N ILE A 211 8.13 15.79 -5.80
CA ILE A 211 7.47 15.04 -4.74
C ILE A 211 5.98 15.33 -4.84
N ASN A 212 5.20 14.38 -5.39
CA ASN A 212 3.75 14.48 -5.52
C ASN A 212 3.03 13.53 -4.56
N ILE A 213 3.59 13.38 -3.37
CA ILE A 213 3.09 12.49 -2.33
C ILE A 213 3.37 13.08 -0.95
N PHE A 214 2.36 13.12 -0.10
CA PHE A 214 2.51 13.38 1.31
C PHE A 214 2.30 12.08 2.07
N LEU A 215 3.38 11.55 2.62
CA LEU A 215 3.39 10.34 3.41
C LEU A 215 3.80 10.66 4.83
N THR A 216 3.08 10.15 5.81
CA THR A 216 3.57 9.98 7.17
C THR A 216 3.49 8.52 7.54
N CYS A 217 4.56 7.95 8.04
CA CYS A 217 4.57 6.58 8.53
C CYS A 217 5.30 6.47 9.87
N SER A 218 4.81 5.54 10.68
CA SER A 218 5.33 5.15 11.96
C SER A 218 5.24 3.64 12.12
N GLU A 219 5.37 3.13 13.34
CA GLU A 219 5.11 1.74 13.66
C GLU A 219 3.60 1.47 13.83
N GLU A 220 2.81 2.51 14.16
CA GLU A 220 1.39 2.41 14.48
C GLU A 220 0.46 2.68 13.31
N PHE A 221 0.93 3.45 12.33
CA PHE A 221 0.09 3.82 11.19
C PHE A 221 0.89 4.30 9.98
N ILE A 222 0.21 4.34 8.85
CA ILE A 222 0.55 5.21 7.73
C ILE A 222 -0.61 6.17 7.45
N SER A 223 -0.28 7.37 6.98
CA SER A 223 -1.22 8.28 6.32
C SER A 223 -0.65 8.74 4.98
N LEU A 224 -1.51 8.79 3.98
CA LEU A 224 -1.15 9.06 2.61
C LEU A 224 -2.12 10.06 1.98
N THR A 225 -1.57 11.14 1.44
CA THR A 225 -2.27 12.07 0.56
C THR A 225 -1.50 12.19 -0.75
N LEU A 226 -2.21 12.27 -1.85
CA LEU A 226 -1.65 12.32 -3.19
C LEU A 226 -2.06 13.61 -3.89
N PHE A 227 -1.47 13.85 -5.05
CA PHE A 227 -1.82 14.95 -5.93
C PHE A 227 -2.80 14.47 -7.00
N PHE A 228 -3.71 15.32 -7.38
CA PHE A 228 -4.56 15.09 -8.55
C PHE A 228 -3.74 14.95 -9.83
N LYS A 229 -4.35 14.39 -10.87
CA LYS A 229 -3.71 14.21 -12.19
C LYS A 229 -3.31 15.52 -12.88
N ASP A 230 -3.91 16.64 -12.48
CA ASP A 230 -3.59 17.99 -12.94
C ASP A 230 -2.44 18.66 -12.15
N GLY A 231 -1.91 17.97 -11.13
CA GLY A 231 -0.78 18.42 -10.32
C GLY A 231 -1.13 19.23 -9.07
N HIS A 232 -2.42 19.42 -8.76
CA HIS A 232 -2.82 20.06 -7.51
C HIS A 232 -2.79 19.07 -6.35
N TYR A 233 -2.39 19.57 -5.16
CA TYR A 233 -2.42 18.81 -3.92
C TYR A 233 -3.88 18.60 -3.46
N ASP A 234 -4.24 17.39 -3.07
CA ASP A 234 -5.55 17.11 -2.50
C ASP A 234 -5.49 17.17 -0.97
N ASP A 235 -6.00 18.24 -0.39
CA ASP A 235 -6.12 18.42 1.06
C ASP A 235 -7.43 17.86 1.64
N SER A 236 -8.30 17.34 0.76
CA SER A 236 -9.64 16.88 1.14
C SER A 236 -9.71 15.38 1.47
N GLN A 237 -8.68 14.60 1.10
CA GLN A 237 -8.68 13.16 1.29
C GLN A 237 -7.40 12.69 1.99
N LEU A 238 -7.57 11.80 2.97
CA LEU A 238 -6.48 11.17 3.71
C LEU A 238 -6.72 9.67 3.76
N LEU A 239 -5.84 8.87 3.15
CA LEU A 239 -5.87 7.42 3.28
C LEU A 239 -5.04 7.02 4.50
N ILE A 240 -5.60 6.19 5.37
CA ILE A 240 -4.98 5.72 6.62
C ILE A 240 -4.97 4.20 6.63
N ASP A 241 -3.88 3.59 7.07
CA ASP A 241 -3.80 2.18 7.42
C ASP A 241 -3.10 2.04 8.78
N ARG A 242 -3.65 1.21 9.67
CA ARG A 242 -3.14 0.99 11.02
C ARG A 242 -2.63 -0.45 11.22
N SER A 243 -2.47 -1.17 10.13
CA SER A 243 -1.93 -2.53 10.17
C SER A 243 -0.40 -2.54 10.06
N GLU A 244 0.22 -3.59 10.55
CA GLU A 244 1.65 -3.83 10.42
C GLU A 244 2.08 -3.90 8.94
N GLU A 245 1.24 -4.52 8.08
CA GLU A 245 1.49 -4.57 6.63
C GLU A 245 1.46 -3.17 6.00
N GLY A 246 0.49 -2.33 6.41
CA GLY A 246 0.40 -0.94 5.97
C GLY A 246 1.61 -0.13 6.40
N ALA A 247 2.03 -0.24 7.66
CA ALA A 247 3.23 0.40 8.18
C ALA A 247 4.50 -0.04 7.41
N THR A 248 4.62 -1.33 7.09
CA THR A 248 5.71 -1.89 6.27
C THR A 248 5.71 -1.31 4.85
N TRP A 249 4.54 -1.17 4.24
CA TRP A 249 4.40 -0.55 2.92
C TRP A 249 4.83 0.93 2.94
N GLY A 250 4.35 1.70 3.92
CA GLY A 250 4.71 3.11 4.10
C GLY A 250 6.21 3.31 4.33
N LYS A 251 6.82 2.49 5.18
CA LYS A 251 8.27 2.48 5.40
C LYS A 251 9.05 2.20 4.12
N SER A 252 8.61 1.22 3.33
CA SER A 252 9.26 0.89 2.05
C SER A 252 9.16 2.05 1.05
N LEU A 253 8.05 2.80 1.05
CA LEU A 253 7.88 3.99 0.23
C LEU A 253 8.79 5.14 0.69
N PHE A 254 8.90 5.36 2.00
CA PHE A 254 9.82 6.34 2.55
C PHE A 254 11.28 6.02 2.19
N GLU A 255 11.68 4.76 2.34
CA GLU A 255 13.05 4.28 2.01
C GLU A 255 13.36 4.39 0.52
N TYR A 256 12.37 4.19 -0.36
CA TYR A 256 12.54 4.45 -1.80
C TYR A 256 12.92 5.90 -2.07
N TYR A 257 12.26 6.86 -1.42
CA TYR A 257 12.58 8.28 -1.57
C TYR A 257 13.92 8.66 -0.92
N MET A 258 14.26 8.05 0.22
CA MET A 258 15.58 8.19 0.83
C MET A 258 16.70 7.73 -0.10
N GLY A 259 16.51 6.61 -0.81
CA GLY A 259 17.49 6.09 -1.77
C GLY A 259 17.77 7.01 -2.96
N LYS A 260 16.88 7.98 -3.25
CA LYS A 260 17.06 8.96 -4.32
C LYS A 260 18.09 10.05 -4.01
N GLU A 261 18.44 10.26 -2.76
CA GLU A 261 19.55 11.10 -2.35
C GLU A 261 20.91 10.51 -2.78
N TYR A 262 21.08 9.18 -2.64
CA TYR A 262 22.34 8.48 -2.94
C TYR A 262 22.67 8.39 -4.44
N ASP A 263 21.67 8.41 -5.31
CA ASP A 263 21.88 8.38 -6.76
C ASP A 263 22.58 9.66 -7.31
N LYS A 264 22.57 10.77 -6.55
CA LYS A 264 23.27 12.01 -6.92
C LYS A 264 24.79 11.93 -6.82
N GLU A 265 25.32 11.27 -5.80
CA GLU A 265 26.77 11.14 -5.63
C GLU A 265 27.40 10.31 -6.75
N LYS A 266 26.63 9.40 -7.37
CA LYS A 266 27.10 8.62 -8.53
C LYS A 266 27.07 9.38 -9.86
N MET A 267 26.20 10.39 -10.00
CA MET A 267 26.13 11.23 -11.21
C MET A 267 27.17 12.34 -11.27
N ILE A 268 27.88 12.63 -10.18
CA ILE A 268 28.93 13.69 -10.12
C ILE A 268 30.33 13.07 -10.38
N VAL A 269 30.43 11.75 -10.48
CA VAL A 269 31.72 11.03 -10.66
C VAL A 269 31.88 10.47 -12.09
N GLU A 270 30.92 10.66 -12.99
CA GLU A 270 31.04 10.45 -14.44
C GLU A 270 31.07 11.80 -15.20
#